data_e0c60f71425e824cebdcfce0ab5648f9
#
_entry.id   e0c60f71425e824cebdcfce0ab5648f9
#
_cell.length_a   1.000
_cell.length_b   1.000
_cell.length_c   1.000
_cell.angle_alpha   90.00
_cell.angle_beta   90.00
_cell.angle_gamma   90.00
#
_symmetry.space_group_name_H-M   'P 1'
#
loop_
_entity.id
_entity.type
_entity.pdbx_description
1 polymer ?
#
loop_
_entity_poly.entity_id
_entity_poly.type
_entity_poly.pdbx_seq_one_letter_code
_entity_poly.pdbx_strand_id
1 'polypeptide(L)'
;MPKHIFVTGGVASSLGKGLTASSLGRLLKMRGLRVTMQKLDPYINVDPGTMNPFEHGEVFVTDDGGETDLDLGHYERFIDENLTRSSNATTGSIYQAVLAAERRGDYLGKTVQVIPHITDEIKRRIRRIATDDTDVVITEVGGTVGDIEILPFLEAIRQFRNEAGRDNVCYLHVTLVPFIGPSGEQKTKPTQHSVTELRSRGIQPDVIVCRSEEPLSSGLKRKISHMCDVDTNAVINAADVGNIYELPLVLHDEGLDTVVCDILRLDSAVDLSSWEKLVAQVDASVKPVKIGLIGKYVELQDAYLSVVESLKHAGFHHGAKVEIDWIQAEDVEGLLASGRLDSLDGMVIPGGFGPRGIEGKIAAAAYSRENLVPCLGLCLGMQVMTIEYARHVLGMADANSTEFDPSTTHPVIDLMVDQRDVTMKGGTMRLGAYYAVLQPGTKVAEAYGETVVSERHRHRYEFNYNYHSRFEESGFLCSGTSPDKRLVEFIEMENHPYWVGTQAHPEFKSRPDRPHPLFRELIAASLVNREKRLARGASATVSQSA
;
A
#
# COMPACT_ATOMS: atom_id res chain seq x y z
N MET A 1 6.22 -25.47 16.08
CA MET A 1 4.98 -24.66 16.03
C MET A 1 5.41 -23.22 15.98
N PRO A 2 4.91 -22.41 15.06
CA PRO A 2 5.25 -21.00 14.98
C PRO A 2 4.83 -20.25 16.25
N LYS A 3 5.54 -19.18 16.56
CA LYS A 3 5.16 -18.23 17.61
C LYS A 3 4.15 -17.24 17.05
N HIS A 4 3.23 -16.76 17.88
CA HIS A 4 2.17 -15.83 17.47
C HIS A 4 2.23 -14.54 18.26
N ILE A 5 2.21 -13.41 17.57
CA ILE A 5 2.11 -12.08 18.16
C ILE A 5 0.79 -11.47 17.71
N PHE A 6 -0.09 -11.14 18.65
CA PHE A 6 -1.34 -10.45 18.36
C PHE A 6 -1.20 -8.98 18.71
N VAL A 7 -1.33 -8.13 17.69
CA VAL A 7 -1.25 -6.68 17.83
C VAL A 7 -2.67 -6.11 17.88
N THR A 8 -3.05 -5.60 19.04
CA THR A 8 -4.34 -4.93 19.27
C THR A 8 -4.12 -3.44 19.49
N GLY A 9 -5.16 -2.63 19.36
CA GLY A 9 -5.07 -1.20 19.65
C GLY A 9 -6.32 -0.64 20.30
N GLY A 10 -6.14 0.44 21.02
CA GLY A 10 -7.22 1.13 21.69
C GLY A 10 -7.04 2.64 21.68
N VAL A 11 -8.02 3.37 22.23
CA VAL A 11 -8.12 4.82 22.30
C VAL A 11 -8.64 5.46 20.99
N ALA A 12 -8.01 5.19 19.83
CA ALA A 12 -8.41 5.78 18.55
C ALA A 12 -8.06 4.86 17.37
N SER A 13 -8.73 5.06 16.24
CA SER A 13 -8.32 4.53 14.95
C SER A 13 -7.04 5.24 14.45
N SER A 14 -6.40 4.71 13.43
CA SER A 14 -5.18 5.28 12.81
C SER A 14 -4.02 5.52 13.79
N LEU A 15 -3.96 4.73 14.86
CA LEU A 15 -2.95 4.84 15.91
C LEU A 15 -1.56 4.31 15.50
N GLY A 16 -1.46 3.72 14.30
CA GLY A 16 -0.20 3.15 13.80
C GLY A 16 0.04 1.70 14.23
N LYS A 17 -1.03 0.91 14.45
CA LYS A 17 -0.92 -0.56 14.68
C LYS A 17 -0.14 -1.24 13.56
N GLY A 18 -0.52 -0.97 12.30
CA GLY A 18 0.10 -1.54 11.12
C GLY A 18 1.60 -1.23 11.03
N LEU A 19 1.98 0.02 11.25
CA LEU A 19 3.39 0.43 11.27
C LEU A 19 4.18 -0.20 12.44
N THR A 20 3.57 -0.29 13.61
CA THR A 20 4.18 -0.97 14.77
C THR A 20 4.38 -2.45 14.49
N ALA A 21 3.36 -3.13 13.96
CA ALA A 21 3.42 -4.54 13.59
C ALA A 21 4.45 -4.81 12.50
N SER A 22 4.49 -3.98 11.44
CA SER A 22 5.46 -4.06 10.35
C SER A 22 6.89 -3.83 10.83
N SER A 23 7.09 -2.83 11.70
CA SER A 23 8.40 -2.52 12.29
C SER A 23 8.91 -3.67 13.15
N LEU A 24 8.05 -4.27 13.99
CA LEU A 24 8.40 -5.47 14.74
C LEU A 24 8.70 -6.64 13.79
N GLY A 25 7.90 -6.83 12.75
CA GLY A 25 8.15 -7.85 11.73
C GLY A 25 9.53 -7.69 11.09
N ARG A 26 9.91 -6.44 10.75
CA ARG A 26 11.25 -6.14 10.24
C ARG A 26 12.35 -6.46 11.25
N LEU A 27 12.20 -6.05 12.50
CA LEU A 27 13.16 -6.35 13.56
C LEU A 27 13.38 -7.85 13.75
N LEU A 28 12.29 -8.63 13.75
CA LEU A 28 12.39 -10.09 13.86
C LEU A 28 13.06 -10.73 12.63
N LYS A 29 12.83 -10.19 11.43
CA LYS A 29 13.59 -10.62 10.23
C LYS A 29 15.08 -10.29 10.32
N MET A 30 15.45 -9.13 10.86
CA MET A 30 16.85 -8.76 11.11
C MET A 30 17.52 -9.61 12.20
N ARG A 31 16.72 -10.34 12.98
CA ARG A 31 17.17 -11.40 13.88
C ARG A 31 17.27 -12.78 13.19
N GLY A 32 17.09 -12.84 11.88
CA GLY A 32 17.16 -14.08 11.09
C GLY A 32 15.92 -14.97 11.19
N LEU A 33 14.81 -14.49 11.78
CA LEU A 33 13.55 -15.23 11.89
C LEU A 33 12.72 -15.11 10.62
N ARG A 34 12.00 -16.17 10.26
CA ARG A 34 11.05 -16.18 9.14
C ARG A 34 9.68 -15.72 9.64
N VAL A 35 9.28 -14.54 9.19
CA VAL A 35 8.09 -13.83 9.68
C VAL A 35 7.05 -13.76 8.58
N THR A 36 5.80 -14.05 8.91
CA THR A 36 4.64 -13.72 8.07
C THR A 36 3.65 -12.86 8.85
N MET A 37 2.81 -12.11 8.13
CA MET A 37 1.88 -11.17 8.75
C MET A 37 0.44 -11.38 8.28
N GLN A 38 -0.52 -11.04 9.15
CA GLN A 38 -1.95 -11.12 8.86
C GLN A 38 -2.68 -9.91 9.43
N LYS A 39 -3.71 -9.49 8.68
CA LYS A 39 -4.71 -8.50 9.10
C LYS A 39 -6.05 -9.17 9.34
N LEU A 40 -6.67 -8.88 10.47
CA LEU A 40 -8.06 -9.23 10.78
C LEU A 40 -8.88 -7.94 10.82
N ASP A 41 -9.82 -7.79 9.87
CA ASP A 41 -10.63 -6.58 9.74
C ASP A 41 -12.07 -6.78 10.23
N PRO A 42 -12.58 -5.92 11.13
CA PRO A 42 -13.88 -6.12 11.74
C PRO A 42 -15.08 -5.69 10.88
N TYR A 43 -14.87 -5.15 9.68
CA TYR A 43 -15.97 -4.78 8.80
C TYR A 43 -16.66 -5.99 8.14
N ILE A 44 -17.94 -5.81 7.75
CA ILE A 44 -18.80 -6.87 7.20
C ILE A 44 -18.61 -7.09 5.68
N ASN A 45 -17.87 -6.23 4.99
CA ASN A 45 -17.52 -6.48 3.61
C ASN A 45 -16.72 -7.79 3.49
N VAL A 46 -16.96 -8.56 2.44
CA VAL A 46 -16.24 -9.82 2.20
C VAL A 46 -14.78 -9.56 1.91
N ASP A 47 -14.51 -8.51 1.14
CA ASP A 47 -13.20 -7.93 0.86
C ASP A 47 -13.36 -6.41 0.60
N PRO A 48 -12.27 -5.63 0.52
CA PRO A 48 -12.35 -4.20 0.26
C PRO A 48 -12.55 -3.84 -1.22
N GLY A 49 -12.63 -4.81 -2.15
CA GLY A 49 -12.63 -4.58 -3.59
C GLY A 49 -13.78 -3.71 -4.12
N THR A 50 -14.90 -3.64 -3.40
CA THR A 50 -16.05 -2.80 -3.73
C THR A 50 -16.18 -1.55 -2.87
N MET A 51 -15.23 -1.31 -1.95
CA MET A 51 -15.27 -0.15 -1.08
C MET A 51 -14.88 1.14 -1.81
N ASN A 52 -15.40 2.26 -1.30
CA ASN A 52 -15.06 3.57 -1.81
C ASN A 52 -13.65 3.99 -1.31
N PRO A 53 -12.70 4.34 -2.20
CA PRO A 53 -11.38 4.79 -1.79
C PRO A 53 -11.38 6.02 -0.86
N PHE A 54 -12.40 6.87 -0.92
CA PHE A 54 -12.54 8.01 0.00
C PHE A 54 -12.85 7.61 1.46
N GLU A 55 -13.35 6.39 1.68
CA GLU A 55 -13.67 5.91 3.03
C GLU A 55 -12.63 4.93 3.58
N HIS A 56 -11.94 4.21 2.69
CA HIS A 56 -11.12 3.07 3.08
C HIS A 56 -9.64 3.17 2.66
N GLY A 57 -9.30 4.13 1.81
CA GLY A 57 -7.98 4.23 1.21
C GLY A 57 -7.81 3.30 0.01
N GLU A 58 -6.56 2.99 -0.35
CA GLU A 58 -6.27 2.10 -1.49
C GLU A 58 -6.67 0.66 -1.18
N VAL A 59 -7.06 -0.06 -2.23
CA VAL A 59 -7.21 -1.52 -2.19
C VAL A 59 -5.90 -2.14 -2.66
N PHE A 60 -5.19 -2.78 -1.74
CA PHE A 60 -3.93 -3.46 -2.05
C PHE A 60 -4.20 -4.84 -2.64
N VAL A 61 -3.49 -5.20 -3.72
CA VAL A 61 -3.68 -6.50 -4.40
C VAL A 61 -2.45 -7.37 -4.23
N THR A 62 -2.67 -8.61 -3.78
CA THR A 62 -1.62 -9.63 -3.64
C THR A 62 -1.35 -10.37 -4.96
N ASP A 63 -0.24 -11.11 -5.05
CA ASP A 63 0.13 -11.88 -6.26
C ASP A 63 -0.94 -12.92 -6.63
N ASP A 64 -1.59 -13.53 -5.65
CA ASP A 64 -2.68 -14.51 -5.84
C ASP A 64 -4.07 -13.87 -6.06
N GLY A 65 -4.12 -12.56 -6.30
CA GLY A 65 -5.33 -11.82 -6.65
C GLY A 65 -6.26 -11.52 -5.48
N GLY A 66 -5.76 -11.54 -4.24
CA GLY A 66 -6.52 -11.03 -3.09
C GLY A 66 -6.63 -9.51 -3.14
N GLU A 67 -7.86 -8.98 -3.09
CA GLU A 67 -8.12 -7.57 -2.79
C GLU A 67 -8.12 -7.42 -1.26
N THR A 68 -7.23 -6.59 -0.73
CA THR A 68 -6.92 -6.55 0.70
C THR A 68 -6.81 -5.11 1.22
N ASP A 69 -6.77 -4.99 2.54
CA ASP A 69 -6.53 -3.72 3.23
C ASP A 69 -5.14 -3.14 2.90
N LEU A 70 -5.03 -1.81 2.90
CA LEU A 70 -3.80 -1.07 2.60
C LEU A 70 -2.62 -1.39 3.54
N ASP A 71 -2.90 -1.84 4.75
CA ASP A 71 -1.87 -2.22 5.72
C ASP A 71 -0.98 -3.37 5.21
N LEU A 72 -1.52 -4.25 4.33
CA LEU A 72 -0.72 -5.30 3.72
C LEU A 72 0.44 -4.74 2.88
N GLY A 73 0.24 -3.57 2.27
CA GLY A 73 1.31 -2.84 1.60
C GLY A 73 2.43 -2.45 2.55
N HIS A 74 2.10 -1.95 3.75
CA HIS A 74 3.10 -1.69 4.79
C HIS A 74 3.83 -2.97 5.22
N TYR A 75 3.08 -4.06 5.43
CA TYR A 75 3.69 -5.33 5.82
C TYR A 75 4.70 -5.78 4.78
N GLU A 76 4.31 -5.87 3.50
CA GLU A 76 5.20 -6.30 2.43
C GLU A 76 6.44 -5.41 2.29
N ARG A 77 6.28 -4.08 2.42
CA ARG A 77 7.40 -3.12 2.33
C ARG A 77 8.42 -3.28 3.45
N PHE A 78 7.95 -3.58 4.68
CA PHE A 78 8.82 -3.72 5.83
C PHE A 78 9.46 -5.10 5.94
N ILE A 79 8.67 -6.18 5.79
CA ILE A 79 9.22 -7.54 5.92
C ILE A 79 9.87 -8.08 4.65
N ASP A 80 9.74 -7.37 3.52
CA ASP A 80 10.22 -7.77 2.18
C ASP A 80 9.79 -9.21 1.80
N GLU A 81 8.49 -9.48 1.96
CA GLU A 81 7.84 -10.73 1.57
C GLU A 81 6.54 -10.42 0.86
N ASN A 82 6.22 -11.19 -0.19
CA ASN A 82 4.93 -11.10 -0.83
C ASN A 82 3.90 -11.90 -0.04
N LEU A 83 2.87 -11.21 0.43
CA LEU A 83 1.77 -11.83 1.16
C LEU A 83 0.72 -12.40 0.20
N THR A 84 -0.22 -13.17 0.74
CA THR A 84 -1.31 -13.80 -0.02
C THR A 84 -2.67 -13.31 0.46
N ARG A 85 -3.73 -13.62 -0.30
CA ARG A 85 -5.12 -13.35 0.15
C ARG A 85 -5.44 -13.91 1.53
N SER A 86 -4.74 -14.97 1.95
CA SER A 86 -4.90 -15.54 3.29
C SER A 86 -4.38 -14.63 4.40
N SER A 87 -3.57 -13.65 4.06
CA SER A 87 -3.03 -12.66 5.01
C SER A 87 -4.04 -11.56 5.37
N ASN A 88 -5.21 -11.53 4.73
CA ASN A 88 -6.32 -10.65 5.12
C ASN A 88 -7.58 -11.47 5.39
N ALA A 89 -8.25 -11.23 6.50
CA ALA A 89 -9.51 -11.87 6.85
C ALA A 89 -10.49 -10.86 7.45
N THR A 90 -11.63 -10.67 6.79
CA THR A 90 -12.69 -9.77 7.21
C THR A 90 -13.78 -10.51 8.00
N THR A 91 -14.51 -9.82 8.85
CA THR A 91 -15.72 -10.36 9.49
C THR A 91 -16.67 -10.94 8.43
N GLY A 92 -16.91 -10.22 7.32
CA GLY A 92 -17.79 -10.68 6.26
C GLY A 92 -17.37 -12.00 5.66
N SER A 93 -16.09 -12.17 5.31
CA SER A 93 -15.57 -13.41 4.74
C SER A 93 -15.61 -14.59 5.73
N ILE A 94 -15.44 -14.32 7.03
CA ILE A 94 -15.52 -15.32 8.09
C ILE A 94 -16.96 -15.81 8.26
N TYR A 95 -17.92 -14.88 8.39
CA TYR A 95 -19.32 -15.22 8.53
C TYR A 95 -19.86 -15.93 7.28
N GLN A 96 -19.49 -15.47 6.08
CA GLN A 96 -19.85 -16.12 4.82
C GLN A 96 -19.38 -17.59 4.79
N ALA A 97 -18.15 -17.87 5.23
CA ALA A 97 -17.62 -19.23 5.28
C ALA A 97 -18.41 -20.12 6.26
N VAL A 98 -18.74 -19.62 7.45
CA VAL A 98 -19.51 -20.35 8.47
C VAL A 98 -20.96 -20.58 8.01
N LEU A 99 -21.62 -19.58 7.43
CA LEU A 99 -22.98 -19.70 6.90
C LEU A 99 -23.03 -20.67 5.72
N ALA A 100 -22.04 -20.63 4.82
CA ALA A 100 -21.95 -21.59 3.72
C ALA A 100 -21.76 -23.04 4.23
N ALA A 101 -20.96 -23.25 5.26
CA ALA A 101 -20.77 -24.56 5.90
C ALA A 101 -22.07 -25.05 6.59
N GLU A 102 -22.81 -24.14 7.24
CA GLU A 102 -24.11 -24.46 7.83
C GLU A 102 -25.11 -24.90 6.73
N ARG A 103 -25.19 -24.17 5.61
CA ARG A 103 -26.09 -24.54 4.50
C ARG A 103 -25.73 -25.89 3.83
N ARG A 104 -24.47 -26.29 3.84
CA ARG A 104 -24.04 -27.62 3.37
C ARG A 104 -24.31 -28.74 4.38
N GLY A 105 -24.68 -28.42 5.64
CA GLY A 105 -24.90 -29.41 6.69
C GLY A 105 -23.63 -29.88 7.41
N ASP A 106 -22.51 -29.17 7.26
CA ASP A 106 -21.21 -29.55 7.83
C ASP A 106 -21.24 -29.64 9.38
N TYR A 107 -22.19 -28.94 10.03
CA TYR A 107 -22.36 -28.95 11.48
C TYR A 107 -23.31 -30.01 12.02
N LEU A 108 -23.81 -30.91 11.17
CA LEU A 108 -24.62 -32.07 11.57
C LEU A 108 -25.82 -31.72 12.48
N GLY A 109 -26.54 -30.64 12.17
CA GLY A 109 -27.72 -30.21 12.90
C GLY A 109 -27.48 -29.49 14.23
N LYS A 110 -26.21 -29.18 14.57
CA LYS A 110 -25.89 -28.37 15.76
C LYS A 110 -26.35 -26.92 15.58
N THR A 111 -26.72 -26.27 16.67
CA THR A 111 -26.94 -24.82 16.69
C THR A 111 -25.62 -24.09 16.43
N VAL A 112 -25.53 -23.31 15.35
CA VAL A 112 -24.34 -22.53 14.99
C VAL A 112 -24.39 -21.18 15.71
N GLN A 113 -23.31 -20.83 16.41
CA GLN A 113 -23.20 -19.62 17.26
C GLN A 113 -21.85 -18.94 17.04
N VAL A 114 -21.70 -17.71 17.54
CA VAL A 114 -20.41 -17.00 17.48
C VAL A 114 -19.32 -17.81 18.15
N ILE A 115 -19.59 -18.33 19.35
CA ILE A 115 -18.74 -19.29 20.06
C ILE A 115 -19.43 -20.66 19.99
N PRO A 116 -18.78 -21.71 19.46
CA PRO A 116 -17.39 -21.74 18.98
C PRO A 116 -17.21 -21.48 17.47
N HIS A 117 -18.25 -21.44 16.65
CA HIS A 117 -18.13 -21.62 15.20
C HIS A 117 -17.40 -20.47 14.49
N ILE A 118 -17.74 -19.21 14.85
CA ILE A 118 -17.03 -18.03 14.30
C ILE A 118 -15.62 -17.94 14.88
N THR A 119 -15.47 -18.16 16.20
CA THR A 119 -14.14 -18.11 16.84
C THR A 119 -13.22 -19.21 16.32
N ASP A 120 -13.73 -20.41 16.03
CA ASP A 120 -12.95 -21.52 15.46
C ASP A 120 -12.52 -21.20 14.02
N GLU A 121 -13.39 -20.58 13.20
CA GLU A 121 -13.04 -20.14 11.86
C GLU A 121 -11.95 -19.05 11.89
N ILE A 122 -12.02 -18.08 12.81
CA ILE A 122 -10.96 -17.08 13.02
C ILE A 122 -9.63 -17.77 13.36
N LYS A 123 -9.64 -18.65 14.36
CA LYS A 123 -8.43 -19.40 14.77
C LYS A 123 -7.88 -20.27 13.65
N ARG A 124 -8.75 -20.89 12.83
CA ARG A 124 -8.35 -21.66 11.66
C ARG A 124 -7.61 -20.78 10.63
N ARG A 125 -8.11 -19.55 10.38
CA ARG A 125 -7.45 -18.61 9.46
C ARG A 125 -6.11 -18.12 10.01
N ILE A 126 -6.01 -17.86 11.30
CA ILE A 126 -4.73 -17.50 11.95
C ILE A 126 -3.69 -18.61 11.75
N ARG A 127 -4.07 -19.87 11.94
CA ARG A 127 -3.14 -21.00 11.76
C ARG A 127 -2.75 -21.23 10.29
N ARG A 128 -3.67 -20.94 9.36
CA ARG A 128 -3.51 -21.26 7.94
C ARG A 128 -2.39 -20.50 7.25
N ILE A 129 -2.02 -19.30 7.71
CA ILE A 129 -0.98 -18.50 7.07
C ILE A 129 0.44 -18.97 7.40
N ALA A 130 0.62 -19.72 8.45
CA ALA A 130 1.90 -20.32 8.81
C ALA A 130 2.21 -21.49 7.88
N THR A 131 3.41 -21.49 7.31
CA THR A 131 4.02 -22.65 6.62
C THR A 131 4.89 -23.42 7.59
N ASP A 132 5.38 -24.60 7.18
CA ASP A 132 6.31 -25.40 7.99
C ASP A 132 7.60 -24.64 8.33
N ASP A 133 7.95 -23.67 7.51
CA ASP A 133 9.13 -22.84 7.67
C ASP A 133 8.91 -21.54 8.46
N THR A 134 7.69 -21.22 8.86
CA THR A 134 7.38 -19.98 9.59
C THR A 134 7.81 -20.07 11.05
N ASP A 135 8.64 -19.12 11.50
CA ASP A 135 9.05 -19.02 12.91
C ASP A 135 8.06 -18.15 13.72
N VAL A 136 7.61 -17.03 13.13
CA VAL A 136 6.72 -16.06 13.80
C VAL A 136 5.59 -15.62 12.87
N VAL A 137 4.38 -15.60 13.41
CA VAL A 137 3.18 -15.02 12.78
C VAL A 137 2.79 -13.77 13.57
N ILE A 138 2.75 -12.62 12.92
CA ILE A 138 2.21 -11.39 13.49
C ILE A 138 0.81 -11.17 12.95
N THR A 139 -0.18 -11.16 13.82
CA THR A 139 -1.58 -10.90 13.46
C THR A 139 -2.02 -9.57 14.04
N GLU A 140 -2.25 -8.59 13.17
CA GLU A 140 -2.87 -7.33 13.56
C GLU A 140 -4.39 -7.48 13.62
N VAL A 141 -4.97 -7.10 14.76
CA VAL A 141 -6.42 -7.06 14.94
C VAL A 141 -6.90 -5.64 14.67
N GLY A 142 -7.62 -5.46 13.57
CA GLY A 142 -8.22 -4.19 13.16
C GLY A 142 -9.30 -3.72 14.14
N GLY A 143 -9.66 -2.44 14.04
CA GLY A 143 -10.61 -1.80 14.94
C GLY A 143 -9.99 -1.38 16.28
N THR A 144 -10.84 -0.89 17.17
CA THR A 144 -10.45 -0.33 18.47
C THR A 144 -10.99 -1.22 19.59
N VAL A 145 -10.15 -1.55 20.57
CA VAL A 145 -10.58 -2.31 21.75
C VAL A 145 -11.62 -1.49 22.52
N GLY A 146 -12.80 -2.07 22.69
CA GLY A 146 -14.00 -1.43 23.22
C GLY A 146 -15.16 -1.41 22.22
N ASP A 147 -14.87 -1.46 20.92
CA ASP A 147 -15.89 -1.50 19.87
C ASP A 147 -16.54 -2.89 19.79
N ILE A 148 -17.80 -2.93 19.37
CA ILE A 148 -18.59 -4.17 19.29
C ILE A 148 -18.07 -5.15 18.24
N GLU A 149 -17.68 -4.61 17.08
CA GLU A 149 -17.27 -5.37 15.90
C GLU A 149 -16.00 -6.18 16.09
N ILE A 150 -15.11 -5.77 17.01
CA ILE A 150 -13.85 -6.47 17.29
C ILE A 150 -14.02 -7.68 18.24
N LEU A 151 -15.15 -7.78 18.95
CA LEU A 151 -15.34 -8.76 20.03
C LEU A 151 -15.10 -10.22 19.62
N PRO A 152 -15.57 -10.72 18.47
CA PRO A 152 -15.30 -12.09 18.04
C PRO A 152 -13.81 -12.37 17.84
N PHE A 153 -13.05 -11.37 17.36
CA PHE A 153 -11.60 -11.49 17.20
C PHE A 153 -10.88 -11.54 18.55
N LEU A 154 -11.24 -10.67 19.49
CA LEU A 154 -10.66 -10.68 20.83
C LEU A 154 -10.92 -12.01 21.53
N GLU A 155 -12.14 -12.55 21.44
CA GLU A 155 -12.48 -13.84 22.02
C GLU A 155 -11.67 -14.97 21.34
N ALA A 156 -11.53 -14.95 20.01
CA ALA A 156 -10.76 -15.95 19.28
C ALA A 156 -9.27 -15.96 19.69
N ILE A 157 -8.62 -14.79 19.77
CA ILE A 157 -7.20 -14.73 20.16
C ILE A 157 -7.00 -15.09 21.62
N ARG A 158 -7.95 -14.77 22.51
CA ARG A 158 -7.95 -15.20 23.92
C ARG A 158 -7.96 -16.73 24.02
N GLN A 159 -8.86 -17.41 23.27
CA GLN A 159 -8.91 -18.86 23.18
C GLN A 159 -7.63 -19.44 22.58
N PHE A 160 -7.10 -18.79 21.54
CA PHE A 160 -5.91 -19.23 20.81
C PHE A 160 -4.70 -19.40 21.76
N ARG A 161 -4.48 -18.47 22.71
CA ARG A 161 -3.38 -18.57 23.68
C ARG A 161 -3.48 -19.83 24.55
N ASN A 162 -4.70 -20.22 24.92
CA ASN A 162 -4.92 -21.44 25.71
C ASN A 162 -4.63 -22.71 24.90
N GLU A 163 -4.92 -22.69 23.59
CA GLU A 163 -4.70 -23.84 22.70
C GLU A 163 -3.24 -23.97 22.25
N ALA A 164 -2.59 -22.85 21.95
CA ALA A 164 -1.20 -22.80 21.47
C ALA A 164 -0.18 -22.90 22.61
N GLY A 165 -0.59 -22.59 23.86
CA GLY A 165 0.28 -22.48 25.01
C GLY A 165 0.83 -21.05 25.21
N ARG A 166 0.98 -20.65 26.46
CA ARG A 166 1.37 -19.27 26.84
C ARG A 166 2.72 -18.84 26.27
N ASP A 167 3.70 -19.75 26.24
CA ASP A 167 5.06 -19.49 25.74
C ASP A 167 5.12 -19.32 24.20
N ASN A 168 4.00 -19.51 23.51
CA ASN A 168 3.90 -19.41 22.05
C ASN A 168 3.06 -18.22 21.57
N VAL A 169 2.55 -17.39 22.51
CA VAL A 169 1.69 -16.25 22.19
C VAL A 169 2.10 -15.02 22.98
N CYS A 170 2.30 -13.91 22.30
CA CYS A 170 2.53 -12.59 22.86
C CYS A 170 1.40 -11.64 22.48
N TYR A 171 0.81 -10.92 23.45
CA TYR A 171 -0.15 -9.86 23.22
C TYR A 171 0.52 -8.50 23.31
N LEU A 172 0.58 -7.80 22.19
CA LEU A 172 1.08 -6.43 22.08
C LEU A 172 -0.11 -5.48 21.94
N HIS A 173 -0.16 -4.45 22.78
CA HIS A 173 -1.25 -3.48 22.77
C HIS A 173 -0.72 -2.08 22.47
N VAL A 174 -1.17 -1.50 21.33
CA VAL A 174 -0.81 -0.14 20.92
C VAL A 174 -1.81 0.85 21.51
N THR A 175 -1.31 1.88 22.19
CA THR A 175 -2.13 2.90 22.84
C THR A 175 -1.59 4.31 22.57
N LEU A 176 -2.32 5.34 23.05
CA LEU A 176 -1.96 6.73 22.92
C LEU A 176 -1.64 7.35 24.30
N VAL A 177 -0.54 8.07 24.36
CA VAL A 177 -0.20 8.98 25.47
C VAL A 177 -0.19 10.41 24.92
N PRO A 178 -1.35 11.09 24.89
CA PRO A 178 -1.45 12.41 24.30
C PRO A 178 -0.73 13.46 25.14
N PHE A 179 -0.17 14.47 24.46
CA PHE A 179 0.30 15.69 25.09
C PHE A 179 -0.86 16.71 25.16
N ILE A 180 -1.11 17.23 26.35
CA ILE A 180 -2.15 18.23 26.56
C ILE A 180 -1.51 19.61 26.66
N GLY A 181 -1.48 20.36 25.56
CA GLY A 181 -0.84 21.66 25.41
C GLY A 181 -1.10 22.64 26.57
N PRO A 182 -2.37 22.90 26.98
CA PRO A 182 -2.67 23.83 28.08
C PRO A 182 -2.08 23.43 29.44
N SER A 183 -1.87 22.14 29.69
CA SER A 183 -1.25 21.66 30.95
C SER A 183 0.25 21.38 30.82
N GLY A 184 0.79 21.37 29.61
CA GLY A 184 2.20 21.03 29.35
C GLY A 184 2.58 19.62 29.77
N GLU A 185 1.65 18.66 29.70
CA GLU A 185 1.87 17.31 30.25
C GLU A 185 1.36 16.20 29.34
N GLN A 186 2.12 15.10 29.30
CA GLN A 186 1.67 13.82 28.74
C GLN A 186 0.72 13.11 29.70
N LYS A 187 -0.41 12.60 29.19
CA LYS A 187 -1.47 11.99 29.99
C LYS A 187 -1.58 10.48 29.74
N THR A 188 -1.38 9.69 30.80
CA THR A 188 -1.40 8.21 30.75
C THR A 188 -2.80 7.61 30.94
N LYS A 189 -3.82 8.40 31.22
CA LYS A 189 -5.19 7.90 31.45
C LYS A 189 -5.79 7.18 30.24
N PRO A 190 -5.66 7.65 28.99
CA PRO A 190 -6.18 6.93 27.84
C PRO A 190 -5.58 5.53 27.71
N THR A 191 -4.26 5.37 27.89
CA THR A 191 -3.58 4.08 27.96
C THR A 191 -4.15 3.18 29.05
N GLN A 192 -4.31 3.67 30.27
CA GLN A 192 -4.85 2.90 31.39
C GLN A 192 -6.28 2.39 31.10
N HIS A 193 -7.15 3.25 30.55
CA HIS A 193 -8.51 2.87 30.18
C HIS A 193 -8.55 1.82 29.09
N SER A 194 -7.73 1.98 28.04
CA SER A 194 -7.64 1.04 26.93
C SER A 194 -7.18 -0.35 27.41
N VAL A 195 -6.16 -0.42 28.24
CA VAL A 195 -5.69 -1.68 28.84
C VAL A 195 -6.75 -2.28 29.78
N THR A 196 -7.48 -1.47 30.55
CA THR A 196 -8.57 -1.95 31.39
C THR A 196 -9.68 -2.60 30.56
N GLU A 197 -10.04 -1.99 29.41
CA GLU A 197 -11.03 -2.56 28.49
C GLU A 197 -10.55 -3.89 27.90
N LEU A 198 -9.29 -3.99 27.44
CA LEU A 198 -8.71 -5.24 26.95
C LEU A 198 -8.72 -6.34 28.03
N ARG A 199 -8.35 -5.99 29.26
CA ARG A 199 -8.37 -6.91 30.42
C ARG A 199 -9.80 -7.39 30.75
N SER A 200 -10.80 -6.54 30.59
CA SER A 200 -12.21 -6.93 30.79
C SER A 200 -12.65 -8.04 29.84
N ARG A 201 -11.98 -8.18 28.69
CA ARG A 201 -12.16 -9.28 27.72
C ARG A 201 -11.29 -10.51 28.02
N GLY A 202 -10.57 -10.52 29.16
CA GLY A 202 -9.73 -11.63 29.58
C GLY A 202 -8.35 -11.68 28.87
N ILE A 203 -7.89 -10.57 28.30
CA ILE A 203 -6.58 -10.46 27.66
C ILE A 203 -5.73 -9.48 28.47
N GLN A 204 -4.68 -9.99 29.14
CA GLN A 204 -3.62 -9.18 29.72
C GLN A 204 -2.56 -8.94 28.64
N PRO A 205 -2.25 -7.69 28.26
CA PRO A 205 -1.15 -7.42 27.33
C PRO A 205 0.18 -7.81 27.97
N ASP A 206 1.06 -8.41 27.19
CA ASP A 206 2.43 -8.72 27.59
C ASP A 206 3.35 -7.51 27.32
N VAL A 207 3.04 -6.73 26.27
CA VAL A 207 3.76 -5.52 25.87
C VAL A 207 2.77 -4.39 25.59
N ILE A 208 3.10 -3.17 26.00
CA ILE A 208 2.34 -1.94 25.68
C ILE A 208 3.24 -1.04 24.84
N VAL A 209 2.79 -0.69 23.62
CA VAL A 209 3.45 0.31 22.78
C VAL A 209 2.67 1.62 22.89
N CYS A 210 3.31 2.64 23.42
CA CYS A 210 2.75 3.95 23.66
C CYS A 210 3.12 4.91 22.52
N ARG A 211 2.16 5.24 21.67
CA ARG A 211 2.30 6.34 20.70
C ARG A 211 2.27 7.66 21.45
N SER A 212 3.17 8.57 21.10
CA SER A 212 3.27 9.90 21.69
C SER A 212 3.98 10.88 20.75
N GLU A 213 3.68 12.17 20.85
CA GLU A 213 4.37 13.21 20.08
C GLU A 213 5.83 13.34 20.53
N GLU A 214 6.08 13.21 21.85
CA GLU A 214 7.40 13.33 22.44
C GLU A 214 7.77 12.08 23.25
N PRO A 215 9.07 11.82 23.46
CA PRO A 215 9.53 10.68 24.25
C PRO A 215 8.95 10.67 25.66
N LEU A 216 8.59 9.46 26.15
CA LEU A 216 8.09 9.26 27.50
C LEU A 216 9.23 9.26 28.52
N SER A 217 9.06 10.02 29.60
CA SER A 217 9.99 9.95 30.73
C SER A 217 9.96 8.59 31.42
N SER A 218 11.07 8.18 32.05
CA SER A 218 11.12 6.94 32.85
C SER A 218 10.09 6.90 33.98
N GLY A 219 9.70 8.05 34.51
CA GLY A 219 8.62 8.19 35.49
C GLY A 219 7.25 7.81 34.93
N LEU A 220 6.95 8.25 33.70
CA LEU A 220 5.70 7.89 33.03
C LEU A 220 5.66 6.41 32.64
N LYS A 221 6.77 5.84 32.15
CA LYS A 221 6.87 4.40 31.86
C LYS A 221 6.60 3.55 33.10
N ARG A 222 7.22 3.89 34.26
CA ARG A 222 6.94 3.20 35.53
C ARG A 222 5.50 3.34 35.97
N LYS A 223 4.88 4.52 35.78
CA LYS A 223 3.47 4.74 36.12
C LYS A 223 2.55 3.87 35.25
N ILE A 224 2.79 3.79 33.93
CA ILE A 224 2.04 2.92 33.01
C ILE A 224 2.23 1.46 33.41
N SER A 225 3.47 1.01 33.61
CA SER A 225 3.83 -0.32 34.07
C SER A 225 3.01 -0.73 35.31
N HIS A 226 3.04 0.09 36.34
CA HIS A 226 2.32 -0.18 37.61
C HIS A 226 0.79 -0.20 37.41
N MET A 227 0.23 0.73 36.65
CA MET A 227 -1.22 0.84 36.47
C MET A 227 -1.80 -0.20 35.50
N CYS A 228 -0.99 -0.73 34.62
CA CYS A 228 -1.39 -1.69 33.58
C CYS A 228 -0.92 -3.12 33.87
N ASP A 229 -0.16 -3.33 34.93
CA ASP A 229 0.37 -4.63 35.34
C ASP A 229 1.20 -5.30 34.23
N VAL A 230 2.21 -4.56 33.73
CA VAL A 230 3.22 -5.04 32.81
C VAL A 230 4.60 -4.65 33.29
N ASP A 231 5.63 -5.37 32.91
CA ASP A 231 7.00 -5.02 33.25
C ASP A 231 7.39 -3.65 32.68
N THR A 232 8.23 -2.89 33.39
CA THR A 232 8.61 -1.53 32.94
C THR A 232 9.37 -1.55 31.61
N ASN A 233 10.16 -2.58 31.34
CA ASN A 233 10.85 -2.80 30.05
C ASN A 233 9.90 -3.21 28.93
N ALA A 234 8.67 -3.65 29.24
CA ALA A 234 7.62 -3.96 28.27
C ALA A 234 6.71 -2.74 27.99
N VAL A 235 7.00 -1.56 28.56
CA VAL A 235 6.39 -0.30 28.18
C VAL A 235 7.30 0.42 27.17
N ILE A 236 6.98 0.24 25.92
CA ILE A 236 7.74 0.72 24.76
C ILE A 236 7.19 2.08 24.33
N ASN A 237 8.06 3.03 24.07
CA ASN A 237 7.66 4.31 23.52
C ASN A 237 7.83 4.33 21.98
N ALA A 238 6.78 4.61 21.28
CA ALA A 238 6.79 4.88 19.84
C ALA A 238 6.52 6.38 19.62
N ALA A 239 7.51 7.21 19.89
CA ALA A 239 7.44 8.65 19.61
C ALA A 239 7.32 8.89 18.10
N ASP A 240 6.74 10.05 17.74
CA ASP A 240 6.62 10.43 16.35
C ASP A 240 8.00 10.60 15.70
N VAL A 241 8.15 10.05 14.50
CA VAL A 241 9.40 10.08 13.71
C VAL A 241 9.21 10.92 12.45
N GLY A 242 10.29 11.48 11.95
CA GLY A 242 10.28 12.26 10.71
C GLY A 242 10.01 11.40 9.47
N ASN A 243 10.40 10.13 9.54
CA ASN A 243 10.28 9.15 8.47
C ASN A 243 9.87 7.78 9.05
N ILE A 244 8.85 7.15 8.44
CA ILE A 244 8.35 5.85 8.93
C ILE A 244 9.40 4.74 8.98
N TYR A 245 10.46 4.82 8.14
CA TYR A 245 11.55 3.85 8.10
C TYR A 245 12.53 3.97 9.28
N GLU A 246 12.47 5.06 10.06
CA GLU A 246 13.21 5.18 11.33
C GLU A 246 12.56 4.35 12.45
N LEU A 247 11.24 4.10 12.36
CA LEU A 247 10.47 3.48 13.45
C LEU A 247 11.03 2.12 13.91
N PRO A 248 11.49 1.20 13.04
CA PRO A 248 12.12 -0.05 13.51
C PRO A 248 13.32 0.21 14.43
N LEU A 249 14.19 1.16 14.11
CA LEU A 249 15.36 1.48 14.93
C LEU A 249 14.95 2.09 16.28
N VAL A 250 14.00 3.02 16.28
CA VAL A 250 13.43 3.59 17.51
C VAL A 250 12.83 2.51 18.42
N LEU A 251 12.07 1.57 17.85
CA LEU A 251 11.47 0.48 18.62
C LEU A 251 12.52 -0.54 19.11
N HIS A 252 13.61 -0.73 18.37
CA HIS A 252 14.75 -1.54 18.82
C HIS A 252 15.46 -0.90 20.00
N ASP A 253 15.78 0.40 19.93
CA ASP A 253 16.41 1.15 21.01
C ASP A 253 15.57 1.16 22.28
N GLU A 254 14.24 1.16 22.12
CA GLU A 254 13.28 0.99 23.23
C GLU A 254 13.19 -0.44 23.76
N GLY A 255 13.79 -1.44 23.08
CA GLY A 255 13.89 -2.83 23.49
C GLY A 255 12.72 -3.71 23.06
N LEU A 256 11.86 -3.28 22.12
CA LEU A 256 10.65 -4.02 21.73
C LEU A 256 10.93 -5.45 21.29
N ASP A 257 11.83 -5.63 20.35
CA ASP A 257 12.15 -6.94 19.77
C ASP A 257 12.84 -7.85 20.79
N THR A 258 13.67 -7.30 21.68
CA THR A 258 14.32 -8.04 22.77
C THR A 258 13.27 -8.57 23.75
N VAL A 259 12.36 -7.71 24.22
CA VAL A 259 11.28 -8.11 25.14
C VAL A 259 10.37 -9.16 24.51
N VAL A 260 9.99 -8.99 23.25
CA VAL A 260 9.17 -9.97 22.52
C VAL A 260 9.89 -11.31 22.37
N CYS A 261 11.19 -11.31 22.04
CA CYS A 261 12.00 -12.52 21.93
C CYS A 261 12.11 -13.24 23.29
N ASP A 262 12.32 -12.51 24.38
CA ASP A 262 12.37 -13.08 25.73
C ASP A 262 11.05 -13.76 26.11
N ILE A 263 9.90 -13.08 25.88
CA ILE A 263 8.55 -13.63 26.15
C ILE A 263 8.32 -14.91 25.35
N LEU A 264 8.69 -14.92 24.07
CA LEU A 264 8.47 -16.05 23.16
C LEU A 264 9.60 -17.09 23.19
N ARG A 265 10.64 -16.87 24.00
CA ARG A 265 11.85 -17.74 24.11
C ARG A 265 12.50 -17.97 22.75
N LEU A 266 12.72 -16.88 22.01
CA LEU A 266 13.44 -16.87 20.74
C LEU A 266 14.87 -16.39 21.00
N ASP A 267 15.83 -17.26 20.75
CA ASP A 267 17.26 -16.93 20.91
C ASP A 267 17.84 -16.56 19.54
N SER A 268 18.07 -15.28 19.32
CA SER A 268 18.57 -14.76 18.03
C SER A 268 19.26 -13.41 18.20
N ALA A 269 20.42 -13.25 17.59
CA ALA A 269 21.12 -11.96 17.52
C ALA A 269 20.49 -11.08 16.42
N VAL A 270 20.49 -9.76 16.62
CA VAL A 270 20.00 -8.80 15.62
C VAL A 270 21.14 -8.24 14.78
N ASP A 271 20.91 -8.09 13.47
CA ASP A 271 21.78 -7.34 12.57
C ASP A 271 21.00 -6.20 11.93
N LEU A 272 21.22 -4.98 12.41
CA LEU A 272 20.53 -3.76 11.96
C LEU A 272 21.17 -3.10 10.73
N SER A 273 22.37 -3.54 10.34
CA SER A 273 23.26 -2.83 9.41
C SER A 273 22.60 -2.47 8.07
N SER A 274 21.77 -3.36 7.53
CA SER A 274 21.07 -3.11 6.27
C SER A 274 20.00 -2.02 6.40
N TRP A 275 19.29 -1.98 7.52
CA TRP A 275 18.23 -1.01 7.77
C TRP A 275 18.78 0.36 8.18
N GLU A 276 19.84 0.40 8.98
CA GLU A 276 20.59 1.62 9.30
C GLU A 276 21.12 2.30 8.03
N LYS A 277 21.64 1.49 7.09
CA LYS A 277 22.08 2.00 5.78
C LYS A 277 20.90 2.60 4.98
N LEU A 278 19.74 1.97 5.00
CA LEU A 278 18.53 2.50 4.35
C LEU A 278 18.13 3.84 4.97
N VAL A 279 18.05 3.94 6.30
CA VAL A 279 17.67 5.17 7.01
C VAL A 279 18.67 6.27 6.69
N ALA A 280 19.98 6.00 6.74
CA ALA A 280 21.00 6.98 6.37
C ALA A 280 20.85 7.45 4.90
N GLN A 281 20.46 6.57 3.98
CA GLN A 281 20.20 6.92 2.58
C GLN A 281 18.96 7.82 2.45
N VAL A 282 17.92 7.55 3.22
CA VAL A 282 16.71 8.39 3.26
C VAL A 282 17.05 9.80 3.75
N ASP A 283 17.81 9.92 4.85
CA ASP A 283 18.22 11.20 5.43
C ASP A 283 19.13 12.00 4.48
N ALA A 284 19.98 11.30 3.71
CA ALA A 284 20.83 11.92 2.70
C ALA A 284 20.08 12.35 1.43
N SER A 285 18.81 12.00 1.28
CA SER A 285 17.99 12.31 0.10
C SER A 285 17.44 13.76 0.19
N VAL A 286 18.20 14.72 -0.33
CA VAL A 286 17.93 16.16 -0.17
C VAL A 286 17.65 16.91 -1.49
N LYS A 287 17.98 16.34 -2.66
CA LYS A 287 17.74 17.00 -3.96
C LYS A 287 16.24 17.07 -4.22
N PRO A 288 15.61 18.26 -4.25
CA PRO A 288 14.17 18.32 -4.46
C PRO A 288 13.82 17.90 -5.89
N VAL A 289 12.74 17.14 -6.03
CA VAL A 289 12.10 16.82 -7.30
C VAL A 289 10.59 16.89 -7.11
N LYS A 290 9.91 17.69 -7.95
CA LYS A 290 8.47 17.95 -7.82
C LYS A 290 7.68 17.10 -8.81
N ILE A 291 6.87 16.19 -8.30
CA ILE A 291 6.05 15.26 -9.08
C ILE A 291 4.56 15.62 -8.91
N GLY A 292 3.89 15.90 -10.04
CA GLY A 292 2.42 16.04 -10.05
C GLY A 292 1.74 14.68 -10.00
N LEU A 293 0.89 14.45 -8.99
CA LEU A 293 0.02 13.28 -8.90
C LEU A 293 -1.38 13.70 -9.35
N ILE A 294 -1.77 13.29 -10.58
CA ILE A 294 -3.04 13.69 -11.22
C ILE A 294 -4.12 12.68 -10.87
N GLY A 295 -4.77 12.85 -9.73
CA GLY A 295 -5.66 11.85 -9.14
C GLY A 295 -7.14 12.25 -9.09
N LYS A 296 -8.00 11.27 -8.86
CA LYS A 296 -9.44 11.44 -8.60
C LYS A 296 -9.76 11.53 -7.10
N TYR A 297 -8.85 11.03 -6.24
CA TYR A 297 -9.06 10.82 -4.81
C TYR A 297 -8.04 11.57 -3.97
N VAL A 298 -7.53 12.71 -4.47
CA VAL A 298 -6.42 13.45 -3.85
C VAL A 298 -6.77 14.06 -2.49
N GLU A 299 -8.05 14.19 -2.16
CA GLU A 299 -8.51 14.64 -0.84
C GLU A 299 -8.19 13.61 0.26
N LEU A 300 -8.15 12.31 -0.07
CA LEU A 300 -7.69 11.26 0.83
C LEU A 300 -6.38 10.67 0.30
N GLN A 301 -5.27 11.08 0.88
CA GLN A 301 -3.93 10.68 0.43
C GLN A 301 -3.70 9.16 0.51
N ASP A 302 -4.32 8.47 1.46
CA ASP A 302 -4.26 7.02 1.63
C ASP A 302 -4.82 6.24 0.41
N ALA A 303 -5.62 6.89 -0.44
CA ALA A 303 -6.08 6.29 -1.70
C ALA A 303 -4.95 6.04 -2.71
N TYR A 304 -3.79 6.67 -2.52
CA TYR A 304 -2.60 6.54 -3.38
C TYR A 304 -1.33 6.20 -2.58
N LEU A 305 -1.49 5.58 -1.41
CA LEU A 305 -0.39 5.30 -0.48
C LEU A 305 0.77 4.57 -1.16
N SER A 306 0.51 3.49 -1.88
CA SER A 306 1.56 2.73 -2.56
C SER A 306 2.23 3.50 -3.69
N VAL A 307 1.51 4.38 -4.41
CA VAL A 307 2.09 5.28 -5.42
C VAL A 307 3.06 6.26 -4.76
N VAL A 308 2.62 6.89 -3.65
CA VAL A 308 3.44 7.83 -2.87
C VAL A 308 4.71 7.17 -2.35
N GLU A 309 4.58 6.00 -1.74
CA GLU A 309 5.74 5.25 -1.23
C GLU A 309 6.68 4.83 -2.37
N SER A 310 6.15 4.40 -3.52
CA SER A 310 6.99 4.06 -4.68
C SER A 310 7.79 5.25 -5.22
N LEU A 311 7.18 6.43 -5.25
CA LEU A 311 7.87 7.67 -5.61
C LEU A 311 8.98 8.02 -4.61
N LYS A 312 8.71 7.87 -3.29
CA LYS A 312 9.71 8.08 -2.25
C LYS A 312 10.87 7.07 -2.35
N HIS A 313 10.56 5.78 -2.54
CA HIS A 313 11.59 4.74 -2.72
C HIS A 313 12.52 5.05 -3.90
N ALA A 314 11.94 5.48 -5.03
CA ALA A 314 12.71 5.93 -6.19
C ALA A 314 13.54 7.19 -5.87
N GLY A 315 12.96 8.11 -5.10
CA GLY A 315 13.69 9.28 -4.58
C GLY A 315 14.90 8.88 -3.74
N PHE A 316 14.75 7.97 -2.79
CA PHE A 316 15.86 7.47 -1.96
C PHE A 316 16.99 6.89 -2.81
N HIS A 317 16.64 6.12 -3.84
CA HIS A 317 17.62 5.54 -4.76
C HIS A 317 18.48 6.60 -5.47
N HIS A 318 17.87 7.73 -5.84
CA HIS A 318 18.55 8.82 -6.54
C HIS A 318 19.07 9.95 -5.63
N GLY A 319 18.97 9.80 -4.30
CA GLY A 319 19.31 10.86 -3.35
C GLY A 319 18.41 12.09 -3.48
N ALA A 320 17.16 11.89 -3.91
CA ALA A 320 16.19 12.95 -4.16
C ALA A 320 15.07 12.95 -3.12
N LYS A 321 14.70 14.15 -2.69
CA LYS A 321 13.50 14.40 -1.87
C LYS A 321 12.32 14.67 -2.80
N VAL A 322 11.42 13.70 -2.90
CA VAL A 322 10.22 13.84 -3.73
C VAL A 322 9.19 14.72 -3.04
N GLU A 323 8.80 15.79 -3.73
CA GLU A 323 7.71 16.68 -3.35
C GLU A 323 6.50 16.38 -4.24
N ILE A 324 5.39 15.93 -3.64
CA ILE A 324 4.19 15.58 -4.38
C ILE A 324 3.26 16.77 -4.45
N ASP A 325 2.98 17.24 -5.68
CA ASP A 325 1.92 18.20 -5.95
C ASP A 325 0.62 17.43 -6.24
N TRP A 326 -0.30 17.44 -5.29
CA TRP A 326 -1.59 16.79 -5.36
C TRP A 326 -2.54 17.58 -6.27
N ILE A 327 -2.87 17.02 -7.42
CA ILE A 327 -3.69 17.69 -8.44
C ILE A 327 -4.97 16.90 -8.65
N GLN A 328 -6.10 17.55 -8.35
CA GLN A 328 -7.42 17.01 -8.67
C GLN A 328 -7.60 16.97 -10.18
N ALA A 329 -7.97 15.82 -10.71
CA ALA A 329 -8.06 15.62 -12.16
C ALA A 329 -9.03 16.59 -12.84
N GLU A 330 -10.12 16.97 -12.15
CA GLU A 330 -11.12 17.91 -12.65
C GLU A 330 -10.60 19.34 -12.80
N ASP A 331 -9.53 19.72 -12.09
CA ASP A 331 -8.99 21.08 -12.08
C ASP A 331 -7.90 21.30 -13.15
N VAL A 332 -7.46 20.25 -13.85
CA VAL A 332 -6.30 20.27 -14.75
C VAL A 332 -6.42 21.32 -15.85
N GLU A 333 -7.59 21.49 -16.47
CA GLU A 333 -7.79 22.49 -17.53
C GLU A 333 -7.53 23.92 -17.04
N GLY A 334 -8.03 24.25 -15.84
CA GLY A 334 -7.76 25.56 -15.19
C GLY A 334 -6.30 25.74 -14.82
N LEU A 335 -5.63 24.66 -14.39
CA LEU A 335 -4.22 24.68 -14.03
C LEU A 335 -3.30 24.82 -15.25
N LEU A 336 -3.67 24.24 -16.39
CA LEU A 336 -3.01 24.47 -17.67
C LEU A 336 -3.06 25.95 -18.07
N ALA A 337 -4.24 26.57 -17.99
CA ALA A 337 -4.41 27.98 -18.33
C ALA A 337 -3.59 28.93 -17.40
N SER A 338 -3.33 28.52 -16.17
CA SER A 338 -2.52 29.29 -15.20
C SER A 338 -1.01 29.04 -15.30
N GLY A 339 -0.56 28.07 -16.12
CA GLY A 339 0.85 27.67 -16.21
C GLY A 339 1.38 26.93 -14.97
N ARG A 340 0.51 26.46 -14.07
CA ARG A 340 0.94 25.78 -12.82
C ARG A 340 1.70 24.49 -13.12
N LEU A 341 1.33 23.77 -14.16
CA LEU A 341 1.98 22.51 -14.53
C LEU A 341 3.43 22.70 -15.00
N ASP A 342 3.81 23.92 -15.45
CA ASP A 342 5.18 24.25 -15.89
C ASP A 342 6.20 24.13 -14.74
N SER A 343 5.74 24.13 -13.49
CA SER A 343 6.58 23.97 -12.30
C SER A 343 6.91 22.51 -11.97
N LEU A 344 6.26 21.55 -12.63
CA LEU A 344 6.47 20.12 -12.36
C LEU A 344 7.72 19.60 -13.05
N ASP A 345 8.44 18.73 -12.39
CA ASP A 345 9.59 18.01 -12.93
C ASP A 345 9.20 16.71 -13.60
N GLY A 346 8.09 16.10 -13.16
CA GLY A 346 7.47 14.91 -13.71
C GLY A 346 6.03 14.73 -13.24
N MET A 347 5.33 13.74 -13.78
CA MET A 347 3.92 13.45 -13.46
C MET A 347 3.66 11.96 -13.27
N VAL A 348 2.68 11.64 -12.43
CA VAL A 348 2.06 10.31 -12.36
C VAL A 348 0.55 10.47 -12.57
N ILE A 349 -0.01 9.66 -13.46
CA ILE A 349 -1.45 9.53 -13.67
C ILE A 349 -1.87 8.16 -13.10
N PRO A 350 -2.35 8.10 -11.85
CA PRO A 350 -2.66 6.84 -11.19
C PRO A 350 -3.96 6.20 -11.67
N GLY A 351 -4.19 4.97 -11.23
CA GLY A 351 -5.43 4.22 -11.42
C GLY A 351 -6.70 4.93 -10.91
N GLY A 352 -7.83 4.31 -11.14
CA GLY A 352 -9.16 4.77 -10.70
C GLY A 352 -10.27 4.17 -11.55
N PHE A 353 -11.53 4.37 -11.15
CA PHE A 353 -12.72 3.85 -11.82
C PHE A 353 -13.73 4.95 -12.11
N GLY A 354 -14.57 4.72 -13.13
CA GLY A 354 -15.67 5.60 -13.51
C GLY A 354 -15.26 6.88 -14.25
N PRO A 355 -16.24 7.64 -14.79
CA PRO A 355 -15.99 8.71 -15.76
C PRO A 355 -15.47 10.02 -15.16
N ARG A 356 -15.54 10.23 -13.83
CA ARG A 356 -15.15 11.47 -13.18
C ARG A 356 -13.67 11.77 -13.43
N GLY A 357 -13.32 13.00 -13.81
CA GLY A 357 -11.95 13.50 -13.97
C GLY A 357 -11.16 12.90 -15.17
N ILE A 358 -11.81 12.18 -16.08
CA ILE A 358 -11.14 11.52 -17.22
C ILE A 358 -10.57 12.55 -18.19
N GLU A 359 -11.34 13.58 -18.57
CA GLU A 359 -10.88 14.59 -19.54
C GLU A 359 -9.68 15.37 -18.97
N GLY A 360 -9.66 15.69 -17.69
CA GLY A 360 -8.51 16.32 -17.06
C GLY A 360 -7.26 15.43 -17.04
N LYS A 361 -7.40 14.12 -16.84
CA LYS A 361 -6.28 13.17 -16.98
C LYS A 361 -5.78 13.09 -18.42
N ILE A 362 -6.68 13.11 -19.41
CA ILE A 362 -6.33 13.16 -20.82
C ILE A 362 -5.58 14.46 -21.13
N ALA A 363 -6.05 15.61 -20.64
CA ALA A 363 -5.39 16.90 -20.80
C ALA A 363 -3.98 16.92 -20.15
N ALA A 364 -3.81 16.29 -18.99
CA ALA A 364 -2.50 16.15 -18.36
C ALA A 364 -1.54 15.26 -19.19
N ALA A 365 -2.04 14.16 -19.76
CA ALA A 365 -1.27 13.30 -20.65
C ALA A 365 -0.84 14.04 -21.92
N ALA A 366 -1.74 14.84 -22.52
CA ALA A 366 -1.44 15.70 -23.67
C ALA A 366 -0.35 16.73 -23.32
N TYR A 367 -0.52 17.44 -22.21
CA TYR A 367 0.48 18.41 -21.75
C TYR A 367 1.86 17.77 -21.57
N SER A 368 1.92 16.61 -20.91
CA SER A 368 3.17 15.87 -20.72
C SER A 368 3.82 15.51 -22.05
N ARG A 369 3.04 14.96 -22.99
CA ARG A 369 3.52 14.55 -24.33
C ARG A 369 4.08 15.74 -25.12
N GLU A 370 3.35 16.85 -25.17
CA GLU A 370 3.70 18.03 -25.97
C GLU A 370 4.86 18.84 -25.39
N ASN A 371 4.97 18.89 -24.06
CA ASN A 371 6.01 19.66 -23.36
C ASN A 371 7.21 18.79 -22.90
N LEU A 372 7.23 17.51 -23.28
CA LEU A 372 8.31 16.57 -22.96
C LEU A 372 8.53 16.43 -21.43
N VAL A 373 7.46 16.54 -20.64
CA VAL A 373 7.50 16.34 -19.19
C VAL A 373 7.41 14.84 -18.89
N PRO A 374 8.35 14.23 -18.16
CA PRO A 374 8.29 12.81 -17.82
C PRO A 374 6.95 12.43 -17.17
N CYS A 375 6.33 11.35 -17.64
CA CYS A 375 5.02 10.89 -17.20
C CYS A 375 4.97 9.37 -17.07
N LEU A 376 4.37 8.88 -15.97
CA LEU A 376 4.05 7.47 -15.77
C LEU A 376 2.54 7.30 -15.58
N GLY A 377 1.91 6.53 -16.48
CA GLY A 377 0.50 6.16 -16.37
C GLY A 377 0.31 4.76 -15.79
N LEU A 378 -0.51 4.65 -14.72
CA LEU A 378 -0.77 3.40 -14.02
C LEU A 378 -2.21 2.97 -14.24
N CYS A 379 -2.44 1.77 -14.76
CA CYS A 379 -3.76 1.19 -15.00
C CYS A 379 -4.65 2.13 -15.83
N LEU A 380 -5.62 2.83 -15.21
CA LEU A 380 -6.39 3.88 -15.87
C LEU A 380 -5.48 4.98 -16.49
N GLY A 381 -4.34 5.25 -15.87
CA GLY A 381 -3.37 6.22 -16.42
C GLY A 381 -2.87 5.81 -17.79
N MET A 382 -2.50 4.55 -18.01
CA MET A 382 -2.16 4.03 -19.32
C MET A 382 -3.34 4.14 -20.31
N GLN A 383 -4.56 3.85 -19.85
CA GLN A 383 -5.77 3.92 -20.70
C GLN A 383 -6.04 5.36 -21.17
N VAL A 384 -5.94 6.36 -20.30
CA VAL A 384 -6.14 7.76 -20.70
C VAL A 384 -5.03 8.27 -21.60
N MET A 385 -3.77 7.81 -21.42
CA MET A 385 -2.68 8.08 -22.35
C MET A 385 -2.96 7.50 -23.75
N THR A 386 -3.51 6.30 -23.81
CA THR A 386 -3.93 5.66 -25.08
C THR A 386 -5.05 6.46 -25.75
N ILE A 387 -6.08 6.89 -25.00
CA ILE A 387 -7.19 7.72 -25.51
C ILE A 387 -6.65 9.07 -26.00
N GLU A 388 -5.79 9.71 -25.24
CA GLU A 388 -5.14 10.98 -25.63
C GLU A 388 -4.44 10.87 -26.98
N TYR A 389 -3.59 9.85 -27.12
CA TYR A 389 -2.83 9.62 -28.34
C TYR A 389 -3.75 9.33 -29.54
N ALA A 390 -4.79 8.54 -29.35
CA ALA A 390 -5.79 8.28 -30.37
C ALA A 390 -6.48 9.56 -30.85
N ARG A 391 -6.89 10.44 -29.93
CA ARG A 391 -7.59 11.68 -30.26
C ARG A 391 -6.70 12.70 -30.96
N HIS A 392 -5.53 12.97 -30.40
CA HIS A 392 -4.72 14.11 -30.80
C HIS A 392 -3.61 13.78 -31.81
N VAL A 393 -3.17 12.52 -31.86
CA VAL A 393 -2.12 12.11 -32.83
C VAL A 393 -2.71 11.30 -33.98
N LEU A 394 -3.62 10.34 -33.72
CA LEU A 394 -4.20 9.50 -34.77
C LEU A 394 -5.48 10.07 -35.39
N GLY A 395 -5.98 11.23 -34.90
CA GLY A 395 -7.14 11.93 -35.43
C GLY A 395 -8.49 11.24 -35.19
N MET A 396 -8.58 10.35 -34.18
CA MET A 396 -9.83 9.68 -33.79
C MET A 396 -10.53 10.53 -32.71
N ALA A 397 -11.17 11.62 -33.09
CA ALA A 397 -11.66 12.65 -32.17
C ALA A 397 -12.59 12.17 -31.06
N ASP A 398 -13.34 11.09 -31.30
CA ASP A 398 -14.27 10.47 -30.35
C ASP A 398 -13.71 9.20 -29.66
N ALA A 399 -12.41 8.92 -29.82
CA ALA A 399 -11.77 7.76 -29.18
C ALA A 399 -11.97 7.80 -27.67
N ASN A 400 -12.43 6.67 -27.11
CA ASN A 400 -12.75 6.57 -25.69
C ASN A 400 -12.63 5.14 -25.17
N SER A 401 -12.89 4.98 -23.86
CA SER A 401 -13.17 3.70 -23.24
C SER A 401 -14.67 3.43 -23.25
N THR A 402 -15.07 2.19 -23.52
CA THR A 402 -16.48 1.75 -23.37
C THR A 402 -16.97 1.79 -21.91
N GLU A 403 -16.05 1.99 -20.94
CA GLU A 403 -16.42 2.29 -19.54
C GLU A 403 -17.06 3.67 -19.40
N PHE A 404 -16.57 4.67 -20.17
CA PHE A 404 -16.97 6.07 -20.02
C PHE A 404 -17.99 6.49 -21.06
N ASP A 405 -17.85 5.99 -22.29
CA ASP A 405 -18.78 6.18 -23.40
C ASP A 405 -18.99 4.87 -24.16
N PRO A 406 -20.05 4.12 -23.81
CA PRO A 406 -20.39 2.88 -24.52
C PRO A 406 -20.77 3.09 -25.99
N SER A 407 -21.01 4.34 -26.42
CA SER A 407 -21.44 4.69 -27.78
C SER A 407 -20.30 5.17 -28.70
N THR A 408 -19.06 5.26 -28.16
CA THR A 408 -17.90 5.70 -28.95
C THR A 408 -17.73 4.87 -30.23
N THR A 409 -17.42 5.52 -31.35
CA THR A 409 -17.14 4.83 -32.61
C THR A 409 -15.70 4.30 -32.67
N HIS A 410 -14.83 4.78 -31.76
CA HIS A 410 -13.44 4.33 -31.63
C HIS A 410 -13.17 3.84 -30.19
N PRO A 411 -13.66 2.63 -29.83
CA PRO A 411 -13.41 2.05 -28.49
C PRO A 411 -11.96 1.54 -28.38
N VAL A 412 -11.02 2.48 -28.25
CA VAL A 412 -9.59 2.14 -28.12
C VAL A 412 -9.28 1.44 -26.80
N ILE A 413 -10.13 1.65 -25.79
CA ILE A 413 -10.16 0.88 -24.55
C ILE A 413 -11.52 0.19 -24.48
N ASP A 414 -11.53 -1.13 -24.29
CA ASP A 414 -12.77 -1.92 -24.30
C ASP A 414 -12.79 -2.94 -23.17
N LEU A 415 -13.99 -3.43 -22.86
CA LEU A 415 -14.21 -4.44 -21.85
C LEU A 415 -13.55 -5.77 -22.27
N MET A 416 -12.77 -6.35 -21.37
CA MET A 416 -12.18 -7.69 -21.58
C MET A 416 -13.27 -8.72 -21.93
N VAL A 417 -12.98 -9.61 -22.87
CA VAL A 417 -13.93 -10.64 -23.33
C VAL A 417 -14.49 -11.46 -22.17
N ASP A 418 -13.63 -11.82 -21.21
CA ASP A 418 -14.00 -12.62 -20.04
C ASP A 418 -14.84 -11.85 -19.00
N GLN A 419 -14.98 -10.54 -19.16
CA GLN A 419 -15.72 -9.66 -18.25
C GLN A 419 -17.16 -9.35 -18.72
N ARG A 420 -17.55 -9.78 -19.92
CA ARG A 420 -18.83 -9.40 -20.55
C ARG A 420 -20.05 -9.96 -19.83
N ASP A 421 -19.94 -11.15 -19.24
CA ASP A 421 -21.04 -11.86 -18.57
C ASP A 421 -20.98 -11.77 -17.04
N VAL A 422 -20.10 -10.91 -16.48
CA VAL A 422 -19.90 -10.78 -15.04
C VAL A 422 -20.98 -9.93 -14.40
N THR A 423 -21.86 -10.55 -13.59
CA THR A 423 -22.93 -9.89 -12.82
C THR A 423 -22.51 -9.50 -11.41
N MET A 424 -21.69 -10.32 -10.74
CA MET A 424 -21.12 -10.03 -9.42
C MET A 424 -19.78 -9.33 -9.59
N LYS A 425 -19.65 -8.09 -9.08
CA LYS A 425 -18.48 -7.26 -9.36
C LYS A 425 -17.29 -7.47 -8.41
N GLY A 426 -17.51 -7.93 -7.17
CA GLY A 426 -16.43 -8.18 -6.21
C GLY A 426 -15.57 -9.39 -6.60
N GLY A 427 -14.24 -9.26 -6.55
CA GLY A 427 -13.30 -10.35 -6.80
C GLY A 427 -13.28 -10.94 -8.21
N THR A 428 -13.83 -10.24 -9.22
CA THR A 428 -14.01 -10.77 -10.58
C THR A 428 -13.26 -10.02 -11.68
N MET A 429 -12.50 -8.99 -11.33
CA MET A 429 -11.58 -8.31 -12.25
C MET A 429 -10.40 -9.23 -12.64
N ARG A 430 -9.58 -8.81 -13.58
CA ARG A 430 -8.24 -9.38 -13.75
C ARG A 430 -7.40 -8.96 -12.56
N LEU A 431 -7.20 -9.89 -11.61
CA LEU A 431 -6.62 -9.64 -10.30
C LEU A 431 -5.36 -10.47 -10.07
N GLY A 432 -4.33 -9.85 -9.49
CA GLY A 432 -3.10 -10.51 -9.10
C GLY A 432 -2.00 -10.45 -10.14
N ALA A 433 -0.99 -11.29 -9.99
CA ALA A 433 0.22 -11.27 -10.79
C ALA A 433 0.02 -11.95 -12.15
N TYR A 434 0.39 -11.25 -13.22
CA TYR A 434 0.43 -11.78 -14.59
C TYR A 434 1.76 -11.46 -15.24
N TYR A 435 2.19 -12.36 -16.13
CA TYR A 435 3.42 -12.19 -16.88
C TYR A 435 3.24 -11.29 -18.09
N ALA A 436 4.26 -10.47 -18.36
CA ALA A 436 4.41 -9.70 -19.58
C ALA A 436 5.75 -10.01 -20.25
N VAL A 437 5.75 -10.06 -21.57
CA VAL A 437 6.95 -10.18 -22.41
C VAL A 437 7.31 -8.79 -22.91
N LEU A 438 8.50 -8.32 -22.58
CA LEU A 438 8.98 -6.98 -22.91
C LEU A 438 9.67 -6.98 -24.29
N GLN A 439 9.45 -5.90 -25.05
CA GLN A 439 10.10 -5.70 -26.34
C GLN A 439 11.55 -5.19 -26.13
N PRO A 440 12.57 -5.89 -26.63
CA PRO A 440 13.96 -5.44 -26.50
C PRO A 440 14.20 -4.05 -27.12
N GLY A 441 15.05 -3.25 -26.47
CA GLY A 441 15.41 -1.90 -26.94
C GLY A 441 14.38 -0.82 -26.57
N THR A 442 13.39 -1.14 -25.76
CA THR A 442 12.41 -0.19 -25.21
C THR A 442 12.85 0.31 -23.83
N LYS A 443 12.40 1.52 -23.42
CA LYS A 443 12.69 2.09 -22.10
C LYS A 443 12.20 1.18 -20.97
N VAL A 444 11.04 0.53 -21.18
CA VAL A 444 10.50 -0.44 -20.21
C VAL A 444 11.44 -1.64 -20.08
N ALA A 445 11.90 -2.23 -21.18
CA ALA A 445 12.82 -3.37 -21.13
C ALA A 445 14.17 -2.99 -20.49
N GLU A 446 14.68 -1.79 -20.77
CA GLU A 446 15.91 -1.27 -20.16
C GLU A 446 15.74 -1.04 -18.64
N ALA A 447 14.58 -0.48 -18.24
CA ALA A 447 14.28 -0.23 -16.83
C ALA A 447 14.26 -1.52 -15.98
N TYR A 448 13.63 -2.57 -16.49
CA TYR A 448 13.56 -3.86 -15.79
C TYR A 448 14.86 -4.67 -15.90
N GLY A 449 15.57 -4.58 -17.04
CA GLY A 449 16.74 -5.41 -17.33
C GLY A 449 16.42 -6.88 -17.58
N GLU A 450 15.15 -7.21 -17.79
CA GLU A 450 14.62 -8.55 -18.01
C GLU A 450 13.71 -8.57 -19.23
N THR A 451 13.50 -9.76 -19.82
CA THR A 451 12.63 -9.93 -20.99
C THR A 451 11.22 -10.39 -20.63
N VAL A 452 11.04 -10.96 -19.46
CA VAL A 452 9.74 -11.41 -18.93
C VAL A 452 9.62 -10.92 -17.51
N VAL A 453 8.55 -10.19 -17.24
CA VAL A 453 8.27 -9.62 -15.92
C VAL A 453 6.89 -10.04 -15.43
N SER A 454 6.65 -9.93 -14.15
CA SER A 454 5.35 -10.26 -13.54
C SER A 454 4.89 -9.07 -12.71
N GLU A 455 3.68 -8.57 -13.02
CA GLU A 455 3.10 -7.41 -12.32
C GLU A 455 1.68 -7.71 -11.84
N ARG A 456 1.23 -6.98 -10.80
CA ARG A 456 -0.12 -7.12 -10.23
C ARG A 456 -1.12 -6.27 -10.99
N HIS A 457 -2.28 -6.82 -11.25
CA HIS A 457 -3.37 -6.21 -12.01
C HIS A 457 -4.63 -6.05 -11.17
N ARG A 458 -5.42 -5.02 -11.51
CA ARG A 458 -6.76 -4.76 -10.97
C ARG A 458 -7.59 -3.96 -11.96
N HIS A 459 -8.09 -4.59 -13.02
CA HIS A 459 -8.85 -3.91 -14.07
C HIS A 459 -9.84 -4.84 -14.79
N ARG A 460 -10.83 -4.25 -15.50
CA ARG A 460 -11.80 -4.92 -16.38
C ARG A 460 -11.65 -4.51 -17.84
N TYR A 461 -11.15 -3.30 -18.07
CA TYR A 461 -10.98 -2.71 -19.39
C TYR A 461 -9.51 -2.74 -19.77
N GLU A 462 -9.25 -2.82 -21.06
CA GLU A 462 -7.90 -2.94 -21.62
C GLU A 462 -7.78 -2.29 -22.99
N PHE A 463 -6.54 -2.10 -23.46
CA PHE A 463 -6.28 -1.60 -24.80
C PHE A 463 -6.80 -2.59 -25.84
N ASN A 464 -7.72 -2.12 -26.70
CA ASN A 464 -8.41 -2.96 -27.68
C ASN A 464 -7.45 -3.42 -28.79
N TYR A 465 -7.29 -4.73 -28.90
CA TYR A 465 -6.38 -5.39 -29.85
C TYR A 465 -6.55 -4.91 -31.30
N ASN A 466 -7.77 -4.56 -31.72
CA ASN A 466 -8.05 -4.12 -33.10
C ASN A 466 -7.36 -2.80 -33.48
N TYR A 467 -6.83 -2.07 -32.53
CA TYR A 467 -6.14 -0.79 -32.77
C TYR A 467 -4.61 -0.88 -32.68
N HIS A 468 -4.02 -1.96 -32.19
CA HIS A 468 -2.58 -2.06 -31.90
C HIS A 468 -1.72 -1.65 -33.10
N SER A 469 -1.92 -2.24 -34.26
CA SER A 469 -1.11 -1.95 -35.47
C SER A 469 -1.13 -0.47 -35.87
N ARG A 470 -2.31 0.17 -35.72
CA ARG A 470 -2.45 1.60 -36.08
C ARG A 470 -1.67 2.51 -35.13
N PHE A 471 -1.53 2.14 -33.88
CA PHE A 471 -0.72 2.88 -32.91
C PHE A 471 0.78 2.67 -33.18
N GLU A 472 1.22 1.43 -33.40
CA GLU A 472 2.64 1.11 -33.64
C GLU A 472 3.20 1.79 -34.90
N GLU A 473 2.39 1.96 -35.94
CA GLU A 473 2.78 2.69 -37.16
C GLU A 473 3.07 4.19 -36.96
N SER A 474 2.69 4.75 -35.77
CA SER A 474 2.77 6.18 -35.47
C SER A 474 3.87 6.58 -34.49
N GLY A 475 4.67 5.61 -33.97
CA GLY A 475 5.70 5.86 -32.97
C GLY A 475 5.23 5.67 -31.51
N PHE A 476 4.03 5.15 -31.33
CA PHE A 476 3.53 4.63 -30.05
C PHE A 476 3.91 3.15 -29.96
N LEU A 477 4.73 2.79 -29.01
CA LEU A 477 5.22 1.42 -28.87
C LEU A 477 4.40 0.63 -27.86
N CYS A 478 3.95 -0.56 -28.25
CA CYS A 478 3.45 -1.59 -27.32
C CYS A 478 4.67 -2.32 -26.72
N SER A 479 5.34 -1.68 -25.75
CA SER A 479 6.65 -2.10 -25.24
C SER A 479 6.62 -3.37 -24.37
N GLY A 480 5.42 -3.87 -24.03
CA GLY A 480 5.24 -5.16 -23.37
C GLY A 480 3.84 -5.70 -23.57
N THR A 481 3.75 -7.02 -23.79
CA THR A 481 2.48 -7.71 -24.06
C THR A 481 2.35 -8.95 -23.20
N SER A 482 1.11 -9.44 -23.04
CA SER A 482 0.88 -10.79 -22.49
C SER A 482 1.62 -11.86 -23.32
N PRO A 483 1.96 -13.03 -22.75
CA PRO A 483 2.69 -14.08 -23.47
C PRO A 483 2.02 -14.55 -24.77
N ASP A 484 0.70 -14.48 -24.85
CA ASP A 484 -0.11 -14.79 -26.05
C ASP A 484 -0.24 -13.59 -27.01
N LYS A 485 0.37 -12.46 -26.69
CA LYS A 485 0.38 -11.19 -27.45
C LYS A 485 -0.98 -10.54 -27.67
N ARG A 486 -1.99 -10.91 -26.88
CA ARG A 486 -3.35 -10.36 -27.03
C ARG A 486 -3.56 -9.09 -26.23
N LEU A 487 -2.90 -8.96 -25.07
CA LEU A 487 -3.04 -7.83 -24.17
C LEU A 487 -1.79 -6.98 -24.20
N VAL A 488 -1.96 -5.66 -24.23
CA VAL A 488 -0.87 -4.69 -24.08
C VAL A 488 -0.73 -4.37 -22.60
N GLU A 489 0.43 -4.70 -22.04
CA GLU A 489 0.75 -4.50 -20.63
C GLU A 489 1.54 -3.21 -20.39
N PHE A 490 2.32 -2.79 -21.40
CA PHE A 490 3.13 -1.57 -21.35
C PHE A 490 3.08 -0.83 -22.67
N ILE A 491 3.04 0.50 -22.57
CA ILE A 491 3.14 1.44 -23.70
C ILE A 491 4.25 2.43 -23.44
N GLU A 492 4.87 2.94 -24.52
CA GLU A 492 5.81 4.06 -24.43
C GLU A 492 5.89 4.85 -25.75
N MET A 493 6.37 6.09 -25.65
CA MET A 493 6.77 6.87 -26.82
C MET A 493 8.29 6.83 -27.03
N GLU A 494 8.73 6.49 -28.24
CA GLU A 494 10.14 6.36 -28.58
C GLU A 494 10.92 7.66 -28.36
N ASN A 495 10.42 8.76 -28.86
CA ASN A 495 11.10 10.06 -28.88
C ASN A 495 10.78 10.97 -27.68
N HIS A 496 10.16 10.44 -26.61
CA HIS A 496 9.87 11.18 -25.39
C HIS A 496 10.88 10.81 -24.30
N PRO A 497 11.33 11.74 -23.43
CA PRO A 497 12.25 11.44 -22.34
C PRO A 497 11.77 10.28 -21.45
N TYR A 498 10.51 10.31 -21.03
CA TYR A 498 9.83 9.25 -20.30
C TYR A 498 8.32 9.45 -20.39
N TRP A 499 7.65 8.78 -21.30
CA TRP A 499 6.20 8.75 -21.43
C TRP A 499 5.79 7.28 -21.50
N VAL A 500 5.62 6.70 -20.34
CA VAL A 500 5.45 5.26 -20.14
C VAL A 500 4.13 5.02 -19.46
N GLY A 501 3.38 4.02 -19.92
CA GLY A 501 2.16 3.54 -19.31
C GLY A 501 2.21 2.04 -19.05
N THR A 502 1.59 1.60 -17.97
CA THR A 502 1.37 0.18 -17.68
C THR A 502 -0.07 -0.08 -17.27
N GLN A 503 -0.62 -1.21 -17.75
CA GLN A 503 -1.95 -1.67 -17.33
C GLN A 503 -1.95 -2.22 -15.90
N ALA A 504 -0.78 -2.58 -15.41
CA ALA A 504 -0.55 -3.10 -14.08
C ALA A 504 -0.48 -2.01 -12.98
N HIS A 505 -0.31 -2.47 -11.76
CA HIS A 505 -0.09 -1.68 -10.55
C HIS A 505 1.31 -1.97 -9.96
N PRO A 506 2.39 -1.45 -10.58
CA PRO A 506 3.77 -1.68 -10.13
C PRO A 506 4.04 -1.11 -8.72
N GLU A 507 3.23 -0.14 -8.28
CA GLU A 507 3.32 0.45 -6.95
C GLU A 507 3.20 -0.58 -5.82
N PHE A 508 2.50 -1.69 -6.03
CA PHE A 508 2.35 -2.74 -5.02
C PHE A 508 3.63 -3.57 -4.81
N LYS A 509 4.57 -3.52 -5.75
CA LYS A 509 5.82 -4.29 -5.67
C LYS A 509 7.05 -3.48 -5.28
N SER A 510 6.93 -2.17 -5.12
CA SER A 510 8.04 -1.31 -4.72
C SER A 510 8.46 -1.56 -3.27
N ARG A 511 9.76 -1.56 -3.00
CA ARG A 511 10.35 -1.72 -1.67
C ARG A 511 11.30 -0.55 -1.37
N PRO A 512 11.50 -0.16 -0.11
CA PRO A 512 12.31 1.01 0.22
C PRO A 512 13.78 0.88 -0.19
N ASP A 513 14.33 -0.33 -0.16
CA ASP A 513 15.70 -0.68 -0.58
C ASP A 513 15.80 -1.16 -2.03
N ARG A 514 14.66 -1.45 -2.68
CA ARG A 514 14.56 -1.93 -4.06
C ARG A 514 13.35 -1.27 -4.74
N PRO A 515 13.48 0.01 -5.15
CA PRO A 515 12.40 0.74 -5.78
C PRO A 515 11.99 0.07 -7.09
N HIS A 516 10.68 0.09 -7.38
CA HIS A 516 10.19 -0.47 -8.62
C HIS A 516 10.81 0.23 -9.85
N PRO A 517 11.27 -0.49 -10.88
CA PRO A 517 12.00 0.06 -12.02
C PRO A 517 11.31 1.25 -12.70
N LEU A 518 10.01 1.18 -12.94
CA LEU A 518 9.28 2.25 -13.63
C LEU A 518 9.27 3.56 -12.83
N PHE A 519 9.14 3.51 -11.51
CA PHE A 519 9.23 4.69 -10.64
C PHE A 519 10.66 5.21 -10.54
N ARG A 520 11.63 4.30 -10.51
CA ARG A 520 13.07 4.67 -10.50
C ARG A 520 13.42 5.50 -11.73
N GLU A 521 13.05 5.04 -12.92
CA GLU A 521 13.35 5.74 -14.17
C GLU A 521 12.51 7.03 -14.34
N LEU A 522 11.26 7.06 -13.84
CA LEU A 522 10.50 8.31 -13.79
C LEU A 522 11.24 9.39 -13.00
N ILE A 523 11.74 9.06 -11.80
CA ILE A 523 12.48 10.03 -10.96
C ILE A 523 13.81 10.42 -11.62
N ALA A 524 14.53 9.50 -12.25
CA ALA A 524 15.73 9.80 -13.02
C ALA A 524 15.45 10.83 -14.14
N ALA A 525 14.43 10.57 -14.96
CA ALA A 525 14.03 11.47 -16.04
C ALA A 525 13.54 12.83 -15.51
N SER A 526 12.82 12.83 -14.38
CA SER A 526 12.31 14.07 -13.75
C SER A 526 13.45 14.94 -13.22
N LEU A 527 14.51 14.36 -12.66
CA LEU A 527 15.70 15.10 -12.23
C LEU A 527 16.40 15.79 -13.43
N VAL A 528 16.54 15.08 -14.57
CA VAL A 528 17.07 15.67 -15.80
C VAL A 528 16.18 16.78 -16.33
N ASN A 529 14.86 16.60 -16.31
CA ASN A 529 13.91 17.64 -16.73
C ASN A 529 14.02 18.89 -15.84
N ARG A 530 14.14 18.70 -14.53
CA ARG A 530 14.36 19.79 -13.56
C ARG A 530 15.59 20.62 -13.91
N GLU A 531 16.72 19.99 -14.18
CA GLU A 531 17.96 20.69 -14.54
C GLU A 531 17.76 21.53 -15.81
N LYS A 532 17.11 20.99 -16.85
CA LYS A 532 16.79 21.70 -18.09
C LYS A 532 15.86 22.89 -17.83
N ARG A 533 14.83 22.73 -17.00
CA ARG A 533 13.88 23.79 -16.63
C ARG A 533 14.56 24.94 -15.91
N LEU A 534 15.41 24.66 -14.93
CA LEU A 534 16.17 25.66 -14.19
C LEU A 534 17.16 26.43 -15.09
N ALA A 535 17.82 25.74 -16.01
CA ALA A 535 18.72 26.39 -16.97
C ALA A 535 17.98 27.35 -17.91
N ARG A 536 16.78 26.98 -18.39
CA ARG A 536 15.91 27.88 -19.21
C ARG A 536 15.48 29.12 -18.43
N GLY A 537 15.06 28.96 -17.16
CA GLY A 537 14.67 30.07 -16.29
C GLY A 537 15.82 31.05 -16.03
N ALA A 538 17.03 30.55 -15.80
CA ALA A 538 18.23 31.39 -15.62
C ALA A 538 18.56 32.19 -16.89
N SER A 539 18.44 31.59 -18.09
CA SER A 539 18.69 32.26 -19.36
C SER A 539 17.65 33.35 -19.66
N ALA A 540 16.37 33.13 -19.31
CA ALA A 540 15.31 34.14 -19.50
C ALA A 540 15.49 35.36 -18.60
N THR A 541 15.97 35.17 -17.38
CA THR A 541 16.23 36.28 -16.42
C THR A 541 17.41 37.15 -16.88
N VAL A 542 18.46 36.57 -17.46
CA VAL A 542 19.62 37.27 -18.02
C VAL A 542 19.22 38.10 -19.26
N SER A 543 18.31 37.59 -20.10
CA SER A 543 17.85 38.32 -21.29
C SER A 543 16.89 39.46 -21.01
N GLN A 544 16.23 39.50 -19.84
CA GLN A 544 15.37 40.62 -19.40
C GLN A 544 16.15 41.73 -18.64
N SER A 545 17.38 41.44 -18.23
CA SER A 545 18.25 42.39 -17.54
C SER A 545 19.33 43.04 -18.44
N ALA A 546 19.38 42.66 -19.70
CA ALA A 546 20.22 43.23 -20.77
C ALA A 546 19.38 44.07 -21.71
#